data_782384c3fce557da81825aa69ad02bdc
#
_entry.id   782384c3fce557da81825aa69ad02bdc
#
_cell.length_a   1.000
_cell.length_b   1.000
_cell.length_c   1.000
_cell.angle_alpha   90.00
_cell.angle_beta   90.00
_cell.angle_gamma   90.00
#
_symmetry.space_group_name_H-M   'P 1'
#
loop_
_entity.id
_entity.type
_entity.pdbx_description
1 polymer ?
#
loop_
_entity_poly.entity_id
_entity_poly.type
_entity_poly.pdbx_seq_one_letter_code
_entity_poly.pdbx_strand_id
1 'polypeptide(L)' 'MKRKMYDYVISYNYEKDGYLGWCTGMSGISRVRKINNFEELDSVRDFIQNSIEGAKNLAIHNIVLLGRNWHE' A
#
# COMPACT_ATOMS: atom_id res chain seq x y z
N MET A 1 8.18 -11.90 -19.68
CA MET A 1 8.54 -10.55 -20.17
C MET A 1 8.91 -9.66 -19.00
N LYS A 2 10.03 -8.96 -19.06
CA LYS A 2 10.44 -8.03 -18.01
C LYS A 2 9.74 -6.69 -18.16
N ARG A 3 9.43 -6.08 -17.02
CA ARG A 3 8.74 -4.80 -16.97
C ARG A 3 9.39 -3.93 -15.90
N LYS A 4 9.59 -2.66 -16.21
CA LYS A 4 10.16 -1.72 -15.27
C LYS A 4 9.04 -1.09 -14.46
N MET A 5 9.14 -1.21 -13.13
CA MET A 5 8.08 -0.79 -12.21
C MET A 5 8.64 0.08 -11.10
N TYR A 6 7.80 0.96 -10.59
CA TYR A 6 8.12 1.76 -9.41
C TYR A 6 7.80 0.95 -8.17
N ASP A 7 8.79 0.79 -7.30
CA ASP A 7 8.66 0.03 -6.06
C ASP A 7 8.51 0.97 -4.88
N TYR A 8 7.50 0.69 -4.06
CA TYR A 8 7.19 1.50 -2.88
C TYR A 8 7.13 0.64 -1.63
N VAL A 9 7.50 1.23 -0.50
CA VAL A 9 7.16 0.70 0.82
C VAL A 9 6.14 1.63 1.44
N ILE A 10 5.03 1.06 1.89
CA ILE A 10 3.90 1.81 2.42
C ILE A 10 3.66 1.38 3.86
N SER A 11 3.64 2.35 4.77
CA SER A 11 3.32 2.13 6.18
C SER A 11 1.92 2.65 6.47
N TYR A 12 1.15 1.91 7.25
CA TYR A 12 -0.25 2.23 7.47
C TYR A 12 -0.73 1.76 8.84
N ASN A 13 -1.84 2.36 9.27
CA ASN A 13 -2.60 1.93 10.44
C ASN A 13 -3.98 1.49 10.00
N TYR A 14 -4.58 0.57 10.73
CA TYR A 14 -5.93 0.12 10.44
C TYR A 14 -6.59 -0.42 11.71
N GLU A 15 -7.92 -0.50 11.69
CA GLU A 15 -8.69 -1.19 12.71
C GLU A 15 -8.99 -2.59 12.21
N LYS A 16 -9.04 -3.54 13.11
CA LYS A 16 -9.34 -4.92 12.75
C LYS A 16 -10.42 -5.47 13.66
N ASP A 17 -11.36 -6.19 13.07
CA ASP A 17 -12.46 -6.81 13.83
C ASP A 17 -11.90 -7.74 14.92
N GLY A 18 -12.42 -7.57 16.14
CA GLY A 18 -12.00 -8.38 17.28
C GLY A 18 -10.77 -7.87 18.01
N TYR A 19 -10.17 -6.77 17.54
CA TYR A 19 -8.98 -6.18 18.17
C TYR A 19 -9.31 -4.79 18.71
N LEU A 20 -8.73 -4.45 19.84
CA LEU A 20 -8.83 -3.11 20.42
C LEU A 20 -7.65 -2.27 19.95
N GLY A 21 -7.96 -1.00 19.59
CA GLY A 21 -6.93 -0.06 19.16
C GLY A 21 -6.52 -0.26 17.71
N TRP A 22 -5.46 0.42 17.33
CA TRP A 22 -4.96 0.43 15.97
C TRP A 22 -3.92 -0.65 15.75
N CYS A 23 -4.01 -1.32 14.61
CA CYS A 23 -2.96 -2.21 14.14
C CYS A 23 -2.08 -1.43 13.18
N THR A 24 -0.81 -1.78 13.12
CA THR A 24 0.13 -1.17 12.18
C THR A 24 0.63 -2.22 11.20
N GLY A 25 0.96 -1.79 9.99
CA GLY A 25 1.48 -2.69 8.99
C GLY A 25 2.38 -1.97 8.00
N MET A 26 3.08 -2.77 7.21
CA MET A 26 3.96 -2.28 6.16
C MET A 26 3.85 -3.23 4.98
N SER A 27 3.72 -2.69 3.78
CA SER A 27 3.61 -3.48 2.55
C SER A 27 4.49 -2.90 1.46
N GLY A 28 5.10 -3.78 0.69
CA GLY A 28 5.76 -3.41 -0.55
C GLY A 28 4.78 -3.54 -1.70
N ILE A 29 4.77 -2.58 -2.59
CA ILE A 29 3.98 -2.66 -3.82
C ILE A 29 4.80 -2.20 -5.00
N SER A 30 4.43 -2.69 -6.19
CA SER A 30 5.07 -2.30 -7.44
C SER A 30 4.01 -1.81 -8.40
N ARG A 31 4.28 -0.68 -9.06
CA ARG A 31 3.34 -0.07 -10.00
C ARG A 31 4.05 0.29 -11.29
N VAL A 32 3.35 0.12 -12.40
CA VAL A 32 3.87 0.50 -13.73
C VAL A 32 4.04 2.01 -13.83
N ARG A 33 3.12 2.75 -13.20
CA ARG A 33 3.15 4.21 -13.18
C ARG A 33 3.45 4.72 -11.79
N LYS A 34 4.17 5.83 -11.73
CA LYS A 34 4.45 6.49 -10.46
C LYS A 34 3.16 7.00 -9.84
N ILE A 35 3.01 6.78 -8.53
CA ILE A 35 1.87 7.32 -7.78
C ILE A 35 2.08 8.83 -7.66
N ASN A 36 1.20 9.61 -8.29
CA ASN A 36 1.35 11.05 -8.34
C ASN A 36 0.06 11.84 -8.09
N ASN A 37 -1.01 11.16 -7.67
CA ASN A 37 -2.27 11.83 -7.35
C ASN A 37 -3.02 11.06 -6.28
N PHE A 38 -4.04 11.71 -5.70
CA PHE A 38 -4.82 11.12 -4.62
C PHE A 38 -5.66 9.92 -5.06
N GLU A 39 -6.14 9.90 -6.30
CA GLU A 39 -6.91 8.76 -6.82
C GLU A 39 -6.07 7.48 -6.83
N GLU A 40 -4.84 7.59 -7.29
CA GLU A 40 -3.93 6.44 -7.31
C GLU A 40 -3.57 5.99 -5.88
N LEU A 41 -3.38 6.94 -4.98
CA LEU A 41 -3.10 6.65 -3.59
C LEU A 41 -4.30 5.95 -2.93
N ASP A 42 -5.52 6.41 -3.19
CA ASP A 42 -6.73 5.80 -2.67
C ASP A 42 -6.91 4.38 -3.21
N SER A 43 -6.60 4.14 -4.47
CA SER A 43 -6.64 2.79 -5.05
C SER A 43 -5.70 1.85 -4.33
N VAL A 44 -4.50 2.31 -4.02
CA VAL A 44 -3.51 1.52 -3.28
C VAL A 44 -4.00 1.25 -1.87
N ARG A 45 -4.55 2.25 -1.21
CA ARG A 45 -5.12 2.10 0.13
C ARG A 45 -6.22 1.04 0.14
N ASP A 46 -7.14 1.11 -0.81
CA ASP A 46 -8.23 0.14 -0.92
C ASP A 46 -7.70 -1.27 -1.19
N PHE A 47 -6.69 -1.39 -2.05
CA PHE A 47 -6.07 -2.67 -2.33
C PHE A 47 -5.45 -3.29 -1.09
N ILE A 48 -4.73 -2.51 -0.31
CA ILE A 48 -4.11 -2.99 0.93
C ILE A 48 -5.17 -3.38 1.95
N GLN A 49 -6.18 -2.52 2.15
CA GLN A 49 -7.25 -2.81 3.09
C GLN A 49 -7.99 -4.10 2.74
N ASN A 50 -8.29 -4.30 1.47
CA ASN A 50 -8.98 -5.50 1.02
C ASN A 50 -8.14 -6.76 1.10
N SER A 51 -6.83 -6.64 1.19
CA SER A 51 -5.92 -7.78 1.31
C SER A 51 -5.76 -8.25 2.76
N ILE A 52 -6.25 -7.50 3.73
CA ILE A 52 -6.15 -7.84 5.15
C ILE A 52 -7.54 -8.20 5.65
N GLU A 53 -7.75 -9.45 6.05
CA GLU A 53 -9.05 -9.91 6.52
C GLU A 53 -9.49 -9.13 7.77
N GLY A 54 -10.70 -8.58 7.73
CA GLY A 54 -11.26 -7.83 8.85
C GLY A 54 -10.74 -6.42 9.00
N ALA A 55 -9.88 -5.94 8.13
CA ALA A 55 -9.36 -4.58 8.21
C ALA A 55 -10.39 -3.55 7.78
N LYS A 56 -10.42 -2.42 8.47
CA LYS A 56 -11.27 -1.28 8.14
C LYS A 56 -10.57 0.01 8.54
N ASN A 57 -11.01 1.11 7.96
CA ASN A 57 -10.48 2.45 8.25
C ASN A 57 -8.96 2.53 8.11
N LEU A 58 -8.43 1.88 7.10
CA LEU A 58 -6.99 1.90 6.84
C LEU A 58 -6.56 3.29 6.42
N ALA A 59 -5.51 3.79 7.04
CA ALA A 59 -4.92 5.09 6.74
C ALA A 59 -3.44 4.91 6.45
N ILE A 60 -3.00 5.38 5.31
CA ILE A 60 -1.58 5.39 4.94
C ILE A 60 -0.95 6.61 5.61
N HIS A 61 0.10 6.39 6.39
CA HIS A 61 0.81 7.49 7.03
C HIS A 61 2.24 7.68 6.53
N ASN A 62 2.74 6.79 5.70
CA ASN A 62 4.02 6.99 5.06
C ASN A 62 4.11 6.16 3.78
N ILE A 63 4.74 6.73 2.75
CA ILE A 63 5.00 6.05 1.49
C ILE A 63 6.39 6.44 1.03
N VAL A 64 7.21 5.44 0.72
CA VAL A 64 8.60 5.66 0.30
C VAL A 64 8.81 5.01 -1.05
N LEU A 65 9.28 5.78 -2.02
CA LEU A 65 9.68 5.28 -3.32
C LEU A 65 11.10 4.71 -3.20
N LEU A 66 11.24 3.41 -3.42
CA LEU A 66 12.55 2.76 -3.40
C LEU A 66 13.31 2.96 -4.71
N GLY A 67 12.58 3.09 -5.80
CA GLY A 67 13.18 3.28 -7.10
C GLY A 67 12.35 2.62 -8.19
N ARG A 68 12.89 2.63 -9.39
CA ARG A 68 12.28 2.00 -10.55
C ARG A 68 13.14 0.81 -10.97
N ASN A 69 12.58 -0.38 -10.83
CA ASN A 69 13.32 -1.62 -10.97
C ASN A 69 12.67 -2.56 -11.99
N TRP A 70 13.47 -3.47 -12.54
CA TRP A 70 12.97 -4.48 -13.46
C TRP A 70 12.27 -5.61 -12.70
N HIS A 71 11.12 -6.04 -13.20
CA HIS A 71 10.35 -7.16 -12.67
C HIS A 71 10.02 -8.13 -13.80
N GLU A 72 9.92 -9.41 -13.46
CA GLU A 72 9.47 -10.43 -14.40
C GLU A 72 7.95 -10.37 -14.59
#